data_9c6cc0220e09d55ef63bd0f77a939030
#
_entry.id   9c6cc0220e09d55ef63bd0f77a939030
#
_cell.length_a   1.000
_cell.length_b   1.000
_cell.length_c   1.000
_cell.angle_alpha   90.00
_cell.angle_beta   90.00
_cell.angle_gamma   90.00
#
_symmetry.space_group_name_H-M   'P 1'
#
loop_
_entity.id
_entity.type
_entity.pdbx_description
1 polymer ?
#
loop_
_entity_poly.entity_id
_entity_poly.type
_entity_poly.pdbx_seq_one_letter_code
_entity_poly.pdbx_strand_id
1 'polypeptide(L)'
;ASDSTYTWSVSAGTIESGQGTPIITVRTTPAMAGSNVTATVDIGGSDPACNCVKQAAETAPVQSNPTANTVEEFGKAENDDVKARVDNFFTALNSNPNAQGYIINYGSAADIKKRKAQIDKAITFRKYDRSRLVWVDGPDNGSGVSTKFIVVPPGAVKPTP
;
A
#
# COMPACT_ATOMS: atom_id res chain seq x y z
N ALA A 1 34.74 -8.32 33.80
CA ALA A 1 33.70 -7.85 32.88
C ALA A 1 32.39 -8.49 33.31
N SER A 2 31.40 -7.73 33.74
CA SER A 2 30.09 -8.27 34.04
C SER A 2 29.44 -8.63 32.72
N ASP A 3 29.17 -9.92 32.49
CA ASP A 3 28.48 -10.40 31.32
C ASP A 3 27.00 -9.98 31.42
N SER A 4 26.64 -8.82 30.89
CA SER A 4 25.26 -8.38 30.81
C SER A 4 24.43 -9.37 29.99
N THR A 5 23.31 -9.80 30.54
CA THR A 5 22.33 -10.63 29.84
C THR A 5 21.15 -9.79 29.41
N TYR A 6 20.59 -10.08 28.22
CA TYR A 6 19.45 -9.35 27.64
C TYR A 6 18.31 -10.33 27.40
N THR A 7 17.18 -10.10 28.06
CA THR A 7 15.98 -10.91 27.83
C THR A 7 14.90 -10.02 27.23
N TRP A 8 14.55 -10.28 25.97
CA TRP A 8 13.59 -9.48 25.24
C TRP A 8 12.20 -10.12 25.24
N SER A 9 11.20 -9.27 25.35
CA SER A 9 9.80 -9.60 25.10
C SER A 9 9.17 -8.54 24.20
N VAL A 10 8.16 -8.92 23.42
CA VAL A 10 7.42 -8.02 22.54
C VAL A 10 5.92 -8.16 22.75
N SER A 11 5.20 -7.05 22.69
CA SER A 11 3.74 -7.04 22.87
C SER A 11 2.99 -7.71 21.71
N ALA A 12 3.59 -7.74 20.52
CA ALA A 12 3.05 -8.38 19.33
C ALA A 12 4.17 -8.64 18.31
N GLY A 13 3.94 -9.52 17.34
CA GLY A 13 4.96 -9.99 16.41
C GLY A 13 5.80 -11.13 16.96
N THR A 14 6.90 -11.43 16.30
CA THR A 14 7.83 -12.51 16.68
C THR A 14 9.25 -12.00 16.65
N ILE A 15 10.04 -12.26 17.70
CA ILE A 15 11.47 -11.97 17.68
C ILE A 15 12.13 -12.96 16.70
N GLU A 16 12.63 -12.46 15.60
CA GLU A 16 13.26 -13.24 14.53
C GLU A 16 14.74 -13.53 14.85
N SER A 17 15.41 -12.56 15.48
CA SER A 17 16.83 -12.69 15.85
C SER A 17 17.19 -11.71 16.96
N GLY A 18 18.36 -11.93 17.59
CA GLY A 18 18.95 -11.01 18.55
C GLY A 18 18.57 -11.26 20.03
N GLN A 19 17.77 -12.29 20.35
CA GLN A 19 17.51 -12.65 21.74
C GLN A 19 18.83 -12.92 22.47
N GLY A 20 19.03 -12.34 23.66
CA GLY A 20 20.27 -12.40 24.42
C GLY A 20 21.31 -11.34 24.04
N THR A 21 21.04 -10.47 23.06
CA THR A 21 21.93 -9.39 22.60
C THR A 21 21.30 -8.01 22.83
N PRO A 22 22.07 -6.90 22.72
CA PRO A 22 21.55 -5.55 22.87
C PRO A 22 20.56 -5.11 21.78
N ILE A 23 20.42 -5.87 20.69
CA ILE A 23 19.59 -5.52 19.53
C ILE A 23 18.77 -6.73 19.11
N ILE A 24 17.49 -6.53 18.84
CA ILE A 24 16.61 -7.55 18.29
C ILE A 24 16.02 -7.12 16.95
N THR A 25 15.66 -8.12 16.16
CA THR A 25 14.80 -7.93 14.97
C THR A 25 13.44 -8.54 15.23
N VAL A 26 12.38 -7.75 15.08
CA VAL A 26 11.00 -8.20 15.27
C VAL A 26 10.31 -8.28 13.93
N ARG A 27 9.75 -9.44 13.61
CA ARG A 27 8.90 -9.63 12.42
C ARG A 27 7.45 -9.29 12.76
N THR A 28 6.86 -8.42 11.97
CA THR A 28 5.44 -8.08 12.02
C THR A 28 4.69 -8.70 10.86
N THR A 29 3.37 -8.77 10.93
CA THR A 29 2.50 -9.26 9.86
C THR A 29 1.62 -8.13 9.31
N PRO A 30 1.10 -8.24 8.06
CA PRO A 30 0.19 -7.25 7.50
C PRO A 30 -1.06 -6.98 8.35
N ALA A 31 -1.53 -7.98 9.11
CA ALA A 31 -2.67 -7.83 10.02
C ALA A 31 -2.39 -6.89 11.21
N MET A 32 -1.12 -6.61 11.49
CA MET A 32 -0.69 -5.71 12.57
C MET A 32 -0.54 -4.26 12.08
N ALA A 33 -0.77 -4.00 10.81
CA ALA A 33 -0.65 -2.67 10.22
C ALA A 33 -1.51 -1.63 10.97
N GLY A 34 -0.93 -0.49 11.29
CA GLY A 34 -1.59 0.58 12.06
C GLY A 34 -1.62 0.35 13.58
N SER A 35 -1.13 -0.77 14.08
CA SER A 35 -0.93 -1.02 15.52
C SER A 35 0.45 -0.59 15.99
N ASN A 36 0.66 -0.62 17.31
CA ASN A 36 1.97 -0.39 17.92
C ASN A 36 2.55 -1.70 18.46
N VAL A 37 3.86 -1.85 18.34
CA VAL A 37 4.62 -2.93 18.98
C VAL A 37 5.56 -2.32 19.99
N THR A 38 5.48 -2.82 21.24
CA THR A 38 6.39 -2.45 22.33
C THR A 38 7.38 -3.60 22.53
N ALA A 39 8.66 -3.32 22.42
CA ALA A 39 9.73 -4.23 22.81
C ALA A 39 10.24 -3.84 24.20
N THR A 40 10.34 -4.81 25.09
CA THR A 40 10.86 -4.63 26.45
C THR A 40 12.07 -5.52 26.63
N VAL A 41 13.13 -4.98 27.18
CA VAL A 41 14.34 -5.71 27.55
C VAL A 41 14.55 -5.70 29.05
N ASP A 42 14.78 -6.86 29.60
CA ASP A 42 15.29 -7.04 30.96
C ASP A 42 16.80 -7.29 30.92
N ILE A 43 17.57 -6.47 31.65
CA ILE A 43 19.02 -6.50 31.66
C ILE A 43 19.47 -7.13 32.97
N GLY A 44 20.08 -8.32 32.87
CA GLY A 44 20.69 -9.06 33.98
C GLY A 44 22.21 -8.99 34.00
N GLY A 45 22.84 -9.68 34.97
CA GLY A 45 24.30 -9.76 35.10
C GLY A 45 24.96 -8.52 35.71
N SER A 46 24.18 -7.55 36.22
CA SER A 46 24.69 -6.39 36.93
C SER A 46 25.10 -6.75 38.36
N ASP A 47 26.12 -6.04 38.88
CA ASP A 47 26.48 -6.13 40.28
C ASP A 47 25.24 -5.87 41.19
N PRO A 48 24.94 -6.72 42.18
CA PRO A 48 23.82 -6.49 43.12
C PRO A 48 23.85 -5.13 43.83
N ALA A 49 25.04 -4.53 43.97
CA ALA A 49 25.23 -3.20 44.56
C ALA A 49 24.96 -2.07 43.58
N CYS A 50 24.80 -2.37 42.29
CA CYS A 50 24.50 -1.36 41.27
C CYS A 50 23.02 -0.97 41.32
N ASN A 51 22.76 0.32 41.49
CA ASN A 51 21.42 0.91 41.27
C ASN A 51 21.16 1.18 39.80
N CYS A 52 21.46 0.18 38.95
CA CYS A 52 21.38 0.30 37.48
C CYS A 52 19.95 0.12 36.96
N VAL A 53 19.64 0.71 35.86
CA VAL A 53 18.39 0.45 35.11
C VAL A 53 18.43 -1.00 34.63
N LYS A 54 17.46 -1.80 35.10
CA LYS A 54 17.36 -3.22 34.80
C LYS A 54 16.35 -3.56 33.70
N GLN A 55 15.57 -2.56 33.25
CA GLN A 55 14.55 -2.74 32.22
C GLN A 55 14.45 -1.48 31.37
N ALA A 56 14.26 -1.66 30.08
CA ALA A 56 13.93 -0.60 29.15
C ALA A 56 12.86 -1.07 28.16
N ALA A 57 12.04 -0.15 27.68
CA ALA A 57 11.01 -0.44 26.70
C ALA A 57 10.97 0.64 25.65
N GLU A 58 10.73 0.26 24.39
CA GLU A 58 10.53 1.16 23.26
C GLU A 58 9.30 0.71 22.46
N THR A 59 8.52 1.68 22.00
CA THR A 59 7.30 1.44 21.22
C THR A 59 7.45 2.02 19.84
N ALA A 60 7.22 1.20 18.83
CA ALA A 60 7.24 1.61 17.41
C ALA A 60 5.90 1.30 16.73
N PRO A 61 5.41 2.19 15.85
CA PRO A 61 4.24 1.92 15.05
C PRO A 61 4.57 0.91 13.93
N VAL A 62 3.67 -0.04 13.72
CA VAL A 62 3.73 -0.92 12.55
C VAL A 62 3.11 -0.19 11.36
N GLN A 63 3.94 0.17 10.39
CA GLN A 63 3.46 0.86 9.20
C GLN A 63 2.56 -0.07 8.37
N SER A 64 1.43 0.46 7.91
CA SER A 64 0.62 -0.23 6.91
C SER A 64 1.32 -0.13 5.56
N ASN A 65 1.55 -1.25 4.88
CA ASN A 65 1.91 -1.19 3.47
C ASN A 65 0.69 -0.70 2.69
N PRO A 66 0.79 0.45 2.02
CA PRO A 66 -0.30 0.93 1.19
C PRO A 66 -0.60 -0.09 0.10
N THR A 67 -1.87 -0.31 -0.21
CA THR A 67 -2.33 -1.20 -1.27
C THR A 67 -3.01 -0.41 -2.37
N ALA A 68 -2.82 -0.83 -3.62
CA ALA A 68 -3.57 -0.32 -4.74
C ALA A 68 -5.05 -0.72 -4.61
N ASN A 69 -5.95 0.22 -4.87
CA ASN A 69 -7.40 0.01 -4.77
C ASN A 69 -8.05 0.10 -6.15
N THR A 70 -8.69 -0.98 -6.61
CA THR A 70 -9.50 -0.96 -7.83
C THR A 70 -10.83 -0.27 -7.51
N VAL A 71 -11.03 0.91 -8.08
CA VAL A 71 -12.26 1.71 -7.91
C VAL A 71 -13.36 1.24 -8.83
N GLU A 72 -13.02 0.95 -10.09
CA GLU A 72 -13.94 0.50 -11.13
C GLU A 72 -13.30 -0.59 -11.98
N GLU A 73 -14.11 -1.56 -12.38
CA GLU A 73 -13.77 -2.55 -13.41
C GLU A 73 -15.00 -2.79 -14.28
N PHE A 74 -14.85 -2.63 -15.61
CA PHE A 74 -15.99 -2.72 -16.51
C PHE A 74 -15.59 -3.10 -17.93
N GLY A 75 -16.51 -3.78 -18.61
CA GLY A 75 -16.39 -4.18 -20.00
C GLY A 75 -16.94 -3.14 -20.97
N LYS A 76 -17.72 -3.61 -21.97
CA LYS A 76 -18.41 -2.72 -22.91
C LYS A 76 -19.36 -1.78 -22.15
N ALA A 77 -19.28 -0.49 -22.44
CA ALA A 77 -20.10 0.54 -21.80
C ALA A 77 -20.38 1.70 -22.76
N GLU A 78 -21.53 2.31 -22.62
CA GLU A 78 -21.92 3.51 -23.35
C GLU A 78 -21.19 4.75 -22.81
N ASN A 79 -21.19 5.85 -23.58
CA ASN A 79 -20.45 7.05 -23.23
C ASN A 79 -20.84 7.65 -21.87
N ASP A 80 -22.10 7.61 -21.51
CA ASP A 80 -22.59 8.19 -20.25
C ASP A 80 -22.21 7.32 -19.06
N ASP A 81 -22.21 5.99 -19.22
CA ASP A 81 -21.68 5.06 -18.21
C ASP A 81 -20.17 5.29 -18.00
N VAL A 82 -19.42 5.46 -19.08
CA VAL A 82 -17.97 5.76 -18.98
C VAL A 82 -17.73 7.08 -18.23
N LYS A 83 -18.55 8.11 -18.49
CA LYS A 83 -18.45 9.39 -17.77
C LYS A 83 -18.69 9.21 -16.27
N ALA A 84 -19.76 8.49 -15.88
CA ALA A 84 -20.07 8.25 -14.47
C ALA A 84 -18.93 7.51 -13.74
N ARG A 85 -18.33 6.51 -14.41
CA ARG A 85 -17.18 5.77 -13.85
C ARG A 85 -15.93 6.63 -13.75
N VAL A 86 -15.69 7.50 -14.72
CA VAL A 86 -14.62 8.49 -14.64
C VAL A 86 -14.84 9.45 -13.49
N ASP A 87 -16.07 9.91 -13.24
CA ASP A 87 -16.41 10.77 -12.10
C ASP A 87 -16.12 10.05 -10.76
N ASN A 88 -16.51 8.77 -10.61
CA ASN A 88 -16.21 7.96 -9.43
C ASN A 88 -14.69 7.80 -9.22
N PHE A 89 -13.97 7.52 -10.30
CA PHE A 89 -12.51 7.37 -10.25
C PHE A 89 -11.82 8.66 -9.79
N PHE A 90 -12.18 9.81 -10.35
CA PHE A 90 -11.61 11.08 -9.92
C PHE A 90 -12.01 11.48 -8.50
N THR A 91 -13.20 11.11 -8.05
CA THR A 91 -13.60 11.30 -6.64
C THR A 91 -12.69 10.52 -5.72
N ALA A 92 -12.43 9.24 -6.01
CA ALA A 92 -11.51 8.42 -5.25
C ALA A 92 -10.06 8.92 -5.31
N LEU A 93 -9.60 9.37 -6.49
CA LEU A 93 -8.25 9.91 -6.68
C LEU A 93 -8.04 11.23 -5.93
N ASN A 94 -9.05 12.09 -5.88
CA ASN A 94 -9.01 13.37 -5.16
C ASN A 94 -9.06 13.17 -3.63
N SER A 95 -9.70 12.12 -3.15
CA SER A 95 -9.66 11.71 -1.74
C SER A 95 -8.29 11.17 -1.32
N ASN A 96 -7.40 10.91 -2.28
CA ASN A 96 -6.03 10.43 -2.07
C ASN A 96 -5.04 11.36 -2.80
N PRO A 97 -4.72 12.54 -2.29
CA PRO A 97 -4.00 13.60 -3.02
C PRO A 97 -2.60 13.20 -3.49
N ASN A 98 -1.94 12.27 -2.80
CA ASN A 98 -0.59 11.78 -3.16
C ASN A 98 -0.61 10.50 -4.01
N ALA A 99 -1.79 9.95 -4.33
CA ALA A 99 -1.92 8.74 -5.13
C ALA A 99 -1.83 9.02 -6.62
N GLN A 100 -1.40 8.01 -7.39
CA GLN A 100 -1.50 7.98 -8.85
C GLN A 100 -2.76 7.21 -9.27
N GLY A 101 -3.39 7.64 -10.36
CA GLY A 101 -4.52 6.96 -10.97
C GLY A 101 -4.08 6.12 -12.15
N TYR A 102 -4.22 4.82 -12.09
CA TYR A 102 -3.93 3.91 -13.19
C TYR A 102 -5.20 3.59 -13.96
N ILE A 103 -5.11 3.71 -15.29
CA ILE A 103 -6.16 3.35 -16.23
C ILE A 103 -5.62 2.21 -17.10
N ILE A 104 -6.04 0.99 -16.83
CA ILE A 104 -5.60 -0.19 -17.57
C ILE A 104 -6.72 -0.61 -18.50
N ASN A 105 -6.43 -0.66 -19.79
CA ASN A 105 -7.38 -1.10 -20.81
C ASN A 105 -6.92 -2.42 -21.43
N TYR A 106 -7.81 -3.38 -21.52
CA TYR A 106 -7.60 -4.71 -22.13
C TYR A 106 -8.44 -4.83 -23.40
N GLY A 107 -8.00 -5.69 -24.32
CA GLY A 107 -8.69 -6.00 -25.55
C GLY A 107 -7.82 -5.77 -26.79
N SER A 108 -8.42 -5.84 -27.97
CA SER A 108 -7.71 -5.54 -29.22
C SER A 108 -7.18 -4.11 -29.27
N ALA A 109 -6.13 -3.86 -30.04
CA ALA A 109 -5.58 -2.51 -30.22
C ALA A 109 -6.64 -1.48 -30.66
N ALA A 110 -7.61 -1.91 -31.49
CA ALA A 110 -8.71 -1.08 -31.94
C ALA A 110 -9.68 -0.74 -30.79
N ASP A 111 -10.01 -1.72 -29.95
CA ASP A 111 -10.88 -1.55 -28.80
C ASP A 111 -10.25 -0.66 -27.74
N ILE A 112 -8.97 -0.89 -27.43
CA ILE A 112 -8.20 -0.04 -26.51
C ILE A 112 -8.16 1.41 -26.99
N LYS A 113 -7.87 1.64 -28.28
CA LYS A 113 -7.87 2.98 -28.88
C LYS A 113 -9.23 3.67 -28.72
N LYS A 114 -10.33 2.95 -29.01
CA LYS A 114 -11.70 3.47 -28.86
C LYS A 114 -12.03 3.80 -27.40
N ARG A 115 -11.68 2.90 -26.48
CA ARG A 115 -11.92 3.09 -25.04
C ARG A 115 -11.11 4.28 -24.50
N LYS A 116 -9.85 4.39 -24.83
CA LYS A 116 -9.02 5.57 -24.46
C LYS A 116 -9.68 6.88 -24.93
N ALA A 117 -10.18 6.92 -26.17
CA ALA A 117 -10.86 8.11 -26.68
C ALA A 117 -12.15 8.43 -25.90
N GLN A 118 -12.94 7.43 -25.49
CA GLN A 118 -14.14 7.63 -24.66
C GLN A 118 -13.78 8.22 -23.29
N ILE A 119 -12.78 7.64 -22.62
CA ILE A 119 -12.32 8.10 -21.30
C ILE A 119 -11.72 9.52 -21.40
N ASP A 120 -10.88 9.75 -22.40
CA ASP A 120 -10.24 11.04 -22.64
C ASP A 120 -11.26 12.16 -22.89
N LYS A 121 -12.31 11.86 -23.64
CA LYS A 121 -13.44 12.78 -23.86
C LYS A 121 -14.17 13.12 -22.58
N ALA A 122 -14.39 12.14 -21.69
CA ALA A 122 -15.02 12.35 -20.38
C ALA A 122 -14.15 13.24 -19.49
N ILE A 123 -12.85 12.95 -19.40
CA ILE A 123 -11.87 13.73 -18.64
C ILE A 123 -11.82 15.17 -19.13
N THR A 124 -11.76 15.38 -20.44
CA THR A 124 -11.74 16.71 -21.06
C THR A 124 -13.03 17.48 -20.78
N PHE A 125 -14.19 16.84 -20.92
CA PHE A 125 -15.49 17.44 -20.65
C PHE A 125 -15.62 17.94 -19.20
N ARG A 126 -15.11 17.15 -18.24
CA ARG A 126 -15.11 17.49 -16.81
C ARG A 126 -13.96 18.39 -16.39
N LYS A 127 -12.98 18.65 -17.25
CA LYS A 127 -11.76 19.41 -16.97
C LYS A 127 -10.95 18.83 -15.81
N TYR A 128 -10.92 17.49 -15.69
CA TYR A 128 -10.13 16.81 -14.67
C TYR A 128 -8.63 16.93 -14.93
N ASP A 129 -7.85 17.06 -13.86
CA ASP A 129 -6.39 17.09 -13.93
C ASP A 129 -5.82 15.72 -14.29
N ARG A 130 -4.94 15.69 -15.30
CA ARG A 130 -4.32 14.48 -15.85
C ARG A 130 -2.94 14.19 -15.28
N SER A 131 -2.38 15.12 -14.50
CA SER A 131 -0.98 15.05 -14.06
C SER A 131 -0.64 13.78 -13.26
N ARG A 132 -1.65 13.17 -12.64
CA ARG A 132 -1.51 11.96 -11.82
C ARG A 132 -1.97 10.67 -12.52
N LEU A 133 -2.29 10.73 -13.82
CA LEU A 133 -2.80 9.58 -14.56
C LEU A 133 -1.69 8.80 -15.25
N VAL A 134 -1.76 7.48 -15.13
CA VAL A 134 -0.90 6.51 -15.82
C VAL A 134 -1.79 5.62 -16.69
N TRP A 135 -1.53 5.62 -17.98
CA TRP A 135 -2.25 4.79 -18.96
C TRP A 135 -1.45 3.53 -19.24
N VAL A 136 -2.11 2.38 -19.14
CA VAL A 136 -1.51 1.08 -19.38
C VAL A 136 -2.38 0.30 -20.37
N ASP A 137 -1.76 -0.33 -21.35
CA ASP A 137 -2.42 -1.22 -22.29
C ASP A 137 -2.13 -2.66 -21.91
N GLY A 138 -3.18 -3.40 -21.58
CA GLY A 138 -3.14 -4.81 -21.27
C GLY A 138 -3.31 -5.69 -22.51
N PRO A 139 -3.07 -6.99 -22.36
CA PRO A 139 -3.22 -7.95 -23.45
C PRO A 139 -4.70 -8.11 -23.88
N ASP A 140 -4.88 -8.59 -25.10
CA ASP A 140 -6.17 -9.08 -25.55
C ASP A 140 -6.37 -10.52 -25.06
N ASN A 141 -7.34 -10.72 -24.20
CA ASN A 141 -7.71 -12.01 -23.62
C ASN A 141 -8.89 -12.68 -24.34
N GLY A 142 -9.31 -12.12 -25.49
CA GLY A 142 -10.45 -12.63 -26.28
C GLY A 142 -11.83 -12.33 -25.69
N SER A 143 -11.92 -11.66 -24.52
CA SER A 143 -13.19 -11.33 -23.87
C SER A 143 -13.75 -9.96 -24.28
N GLY A 144 -13.13 -9.31 -25.26
CA GLY A 144 -13.44 -7.96 -25.70
C GLY A 144 -12.84 -6.89 -24.81
N VAL A 145 -13.30 -5.64 -24.98
CA VAL A 145 -12.75 -4.49 -24.22
C VAL A 145 -13.12 -4.58 -22.75
N SER A 146 -12.13 -4.39 -21.88
CA SER A 146 -12.35 -4.11 -20.45
C SER A 146 -11.41 -3.04 -19.94
N THR A 147 -11.80 -2.38 -18.84
CA THR A 147 -11.04 -1.29 -18.25
C THR A 147 -11.04 -1.40 -16.74
N LYS A 148 -9.88 -1.15 -16.12
CA LYS A 148 -9.75 -1.02 -14.66
C LYS A 148 -9.27 0.39 -14.32
N PHE A 149 -9.94 1.01 -13.35
CA PHE A 149 -9.51 2.25 -12.73
C PHE A 149 -8.98 1.94 -11.32
N ILE A 150 -7.71 2.22 -11.09
CA ILE A 150 -7.01 1.84 -9.86
C ILE A 150 -6.35 3.07 -9.24
N VAL A 151 -6.60 3.32 -7.97
CA VAL A 151 -5.89 4.34 -7.20
C VAL A 151 -4.72 3.68 -6.47
N VAL A 152 -3.51 4.18 -6.72
CA VAL A 152 -2.26 3.62 -6.22
C VAL A 152 -1.60 4.63 -5.30
N PRO A 153 -1.71 4.46 -3.96
CA PRO A 153 -1.03 5.30 -2.98
C PRO A 153 0.50 5.20 -3.10
N PRO A 154 1.26 6.21 -2.63
CA PRO A 154 2.72 6.11 -2.56
C PRO A 154 3.17 4.87 -1.78
N GLY A 155 4.15 4.14 -2.31
CA GLY A 155 4.67 2.91 -1.71
C GLY A 155 3.87 1.64 -2.02
N ALA A 156 2.67 1.74 -2.61
CA ALA A 156 1.91 0.57 -3.05
C ALA A 156 2.57 -0.09 -4.28
N VAL A 157 2.38 -1.40 -4.39
CA VAL A 157 2.80 -2.13 -5.59
C VAL A 157 2.01 -1.61 -6.79
N LYS A 158 2.73 -1.23 -7.84
CA LYS A 158 2.11 -0.75 -9.09
C LYS A 158 1.38 -1.89 -9.77
N PRO A 159 0.13 -1.65 -10.24
CA PRO A 159 -0.60 -2.68 -10.97
C PRO A 159 0.07 -2.96 -12.32
N THR A 160 0.16 -4.23 -12.66
CA THR A 160 0.55 -4.73 -13.98
C THR A 160 -0.69 -5.22 -14.73
N PRO A 161 -0.73 -5.12 -16.06
CA PRO A 161 -1.83 -5.63 -16.87
C PRO A 161 -1.96 -7.14 -16.86
#